data_28f631ce3d08900fa2f538ffbb5d51be
#
_entry.id   28f631ce3d08900fa2f538ffbb5d51be
#
_cell.length_a   1.000
_cell.length_b   1.000
_cell.length_c   1.000
_cell.angle_alpha   90.00
_cell.angle_beta   90.00
_cell.angle_gamma   90.00
#
_symmetry.space_group_name_H-M   'P 1'
#
loop_
_entity.id
_entity.type
_entity.pdbx_description
1 polymer ?
#
loop_
_entity_poly.entity_id
_entity_poly.type
_entity_poly.pdbx_seq_one_letter_code
_entity_poly.pdbx_strand_id
1 'polypeptide(L)'
;MLPIKPPGPGCYDEMLLANNQFRDHYHAYLAWLHQTDEKSIERKREEADLLFHRVGITFNVYGDGDGAERLIPFDSIPRIIPAQEWQHLDKGIRQRVTALNA
;
A
#
# COMPACT_ATOMS: atom_id res chain seq x y z
N MET A 1 -0.97 12.23 14.02
CA MET A 1 -1.20 12.07 12.55
C MET A 1 0.15 12.09 11.85
N LEU A 2 0.46 11.06 11.13
CA LEU A 2 1.69 11.00 10.36
C LEU A 2 1.73 12.17 9.34
N PRO A 3 2.85 12.89 9.21
CA PRO A 3 2.96 13.97 8.24
C PRO A 3 2.89 13.40 6.82
N ILE A 4 1.76 13.63 6.15
CA ILE A 4 1.60 13.25 4.73
C ILE A 4 2.33 14.31 3.91
N LYS A 5 3.43 13.89 3.28
CA LYS A 5 4.21 14.76 2.41
C LYS A 5 3.51 14.86 1.05
N PRO A 6 3.27 16.07 0.53
CA PRO A 6 2.69 16.22 -0.80
C PRO A 6 3.61 15.61 -1.87
N PRO A 7 3.02 15.10 -2.97
CA PRO A 7 3.79 14.55 -4.07
C PRO A 7 4.68 15.61 -4.70
N GLY A 8 5.81 15.18 -5.26
CA GLY A 8 6.67 16.05 -6.06
C GLY A 8 5.95 16.58 -7.31
N PRO A 9 6.44 17.68 -7.90
CA PRO A 9 5.83 18.25 -9.09
C PRO A 9 5.82 17.22 -10.23
N GLY A 10 4.67 17.07 -10.89
CA GLY A 10 4.47 16.12 -12.00
C GLY A 10 4.24 14.66 -11.59
N CYS A 11 4.22 14.34 -10.29
CA CYS A 11 3.87 13.01 -9.80
C CYS A 11 2.37 12.87 -9.57
N TYR A 12 1.81 11.72 -9.96
CA TYR A 12 0.45 11.34 -9.59
C TYR A 12 0.43 10.83 -8.15
N ASP A 13 -0.50 11.32 -7.35
CA ASP A 13 -0.74 10.83 -6.01
C ASP A 13 -2.14 10.19 -5.93
N GLU A 14 -2.21 8.98 -5.39
CA GLU A 14 -3.46 8.22 -5.30
C GLU A 14 -4.39 8.73 -4.20
N MET A 15 -3.83 9.41 -3.20
CA MET A 15 -4.56 9.93 -2.04
C MET A 15 -4.87 11.41 -2.17
N LEU A 16 -3.94 12.20 -2.74
CA LEU A 16 -4.02 13.64 -2.83
C LEU A 16 -4.31 14.13 -4.25
N LEU A 17 -5.12 15.16 -4.34
CA LEU A 17 -5.28 15.98 -5.54
C LEU A 17 -4.15 17.02 -5.63
N ALA A 18 -4.00 17.64 -6.79
CA ALA A 18 -2.99 18.68 -7.03
C ALA A 18 -3.12 19.90 -6.08
N ASN A 19 -4.30 20.15 -5.55
CA ASN A 19 -4.57 21.20 -4.55
C ASN A 19 -4.36 20.74 -3.09
N ASN A 20 -3.71 19.61 -2.88
CA ASN A 20 -3.50 18.96 -1.58
C ASN A 20 -4.78 18.55 -0.83
N GLN A 21 -5.91 18.49 -1.50
CA GLN A 21 -7.13 17.91 -0.94
C GLN A 21 -7.12 16.40 -1.12
N PHE A 22 -7.69 15.70 -0.16
CA PHE A 22 -7.82 14.25 -0.26
C PHE A 22 -8.89 13.85 -1.27
N ARG A 23 -8.62 12.79 -2.02
CA ARG A 23 -9.60 12.20 -2.93
C ARG A 23 -10.75 11.59 -2.14
N ASP A 24 -11.96 11.66 -2.67
CA ASP A 24 -13.20 11.28 -1.97
C ASP A 24 -13.18 9.86 -1.40
N HIS A 25 -12.62 8.91 -2.12
CA HIS A 25 -12.55 7.52 -1.67
C HIS A 25 -11.58 7.28 -0.52
N TYR A 26 -10.77 8.26 -0.11
CA TYR A 26 -9.92 8.20 1.08
C TYR A 26 -10.56 8.83 2.32
N HIS A 27 -11.68 9.55 2.22
CA HIS A 27 -12.26 10.28 3.35
C HIS A 27 -12.63 9.38 4.53
N ALA A 28 -13.22 8.21 4.27
CA ALA A 28 -13.57 7.27 5.34
C ALA A 28 -12.34 6.73 6.07
N TYR A 29 -11.29 6.41 5.33
CA TYR A 29 -10.02 5.96 5.90
C TYR A 29 -9.35 7.05 6.74
N LEU A 30 -9.35 8.28 6.25
CA LEU A 30 -8.79 9.42 6.98
C LEU A 30 -9.55 9.70 8.27
N ALA A 31 -10.88 9.62 8.25
CA ALA A 31 -11.70 9.76 9.46
C ALA A 31 -11.32 8.71 10.51
N TRP A 32 -11.14 7.47 10.09
CA TRP A 32 -10.64 6.40 10.96
C TRP A 32 -9.22 6.69 11.47
N LEU A 33 -8.31 7.13 10.61
CA LEU A 33 -6.92 7.44 10.97
C LEU A 33 -6.84 8.58 12.00
N HIS A 34 -7.69 9.60 11.88
CA HIS A 34 -7.78 10.70 12.84
C HIS A 34 -8.28 10.27 14.22
N GLN A 35 -9.12 9.23 14.27
CA GLN A 35 -9.67 8.69 15.52
C GLN A 35 -8.76 7.65 16.17
N THR A 36 -7.76 7.16 15.43
CA THR A 36 -6.84 6.13 15.90
C THR A 36 -5.58 6.76 16.48
N ASP A 37 -5.20 6.35 17.67
CA ASP A 37 -3.97 6.80 18.30
C ASP A 37 -2.72 6.21 17.63
N GLU A 38 -1.62 6.94 17.68
CA GLU A 38 -0.37 6.56 17.03
C GLU A 38 0.19 5.24 17.55
N LYS A 39 0.04 4.99 18.85
CA LYS A 39 0.47 3.72 19.47
C LYS A 39 -0.28 2.51 18.93
N SER A 40 -1.57 2.66 18.62
CA SER A 40 -2.36 1.59 18.01
C SER A 40 -1.93 1.29 16.59
N ILE A 41 -1.52 2.29 15.83
CA ILE A 41 -0.98 2.12 14.47
C ILE A 41 0.38 1.40 14.53
N GLU A 42 1.25 1.81 15.45
CA GLU A 42 2.56 1.20 15.65
C GLU A 42 2.43 -0.27 16.06
N ARG A 43 1.56 -0.58 17.02
CA ARG A 43 1.27 -1.95 17.42
C ARG A 43 0.77 -2.82 16.26
N LYS A 44 -0.12 -2.30 15.42
CA LYS A 44 -0.61 -3.03 14.23
C LYS A 44 0.51 -3.31 13.23
N ARG A 45 1.45 -2.41 13.10
CA ARG A 45 2.64 -2.61 12.26
C ARG A 45 3.52 -3.73 12.80
N GLU A 46 3.80 -3.72 14.09
CA GLU A 46 4.57 -4.78 14.75
C GLU A 46 3.87 -6.15 14.67
N GLU A 47 2.54 -6.19 14.85
CA GLU A 47 1.74 -7.40 14.69
C GLU A 47 1.79 -7.95 13.26
N ALA A 48 1.79 -7.07 12.25
CA ALA A 48 1.91 -7.46 10.85
C ALA A 48 3.30 -8.04 10.54
N ASP A 49 4.37 -7.41 11.04
CA ASP A 49 5.74 -7.88 10.88
C ASP A 49 5.92 -9.26 11.53
N LEU A 50 5.39 -9.44 12.72
CA LEU A 50 5.42 -10.72 13.42
C LEU A 50 4.64 -11.82 12.66
N LEU A 51 3.47 -11.47 12.13
CA LEU A 51 2.68 -12.39 11.30
C LEU A 51 3.42 -12.80 10.04
N PHE A 52 4.01 -11.84 9.33
CA PHE A 52 4.78 -12.09 8.11
C PHE A 52 6.00 -12.98 8.39
N HIS A 53 6.67 -12.75 9.51
CA HIS A 53 7.78 -13.61 9.94
C HIS A 53 7.33 -15.05 10.22
N ARG A 54 6.21 -15.23 10.92
CA ARG A 54 5.66 -16.55 11.23
C ARG A 54 5.17 -17.32 10.00
N VAL A 55 4.60 -16.63 9.04
CA VAL A 55 4.09 -17.22 7.79
C VAL A 55 5.22 -17.46 6.79
N GLY A 56 6.39 -16.86 7.00
CA GLY A 56 7.54 -16.99 6.10
C GLY A 56 7.40 -16.12 4.84
N ILE A 57 6.73 -14.98 4.94
CA ILE A 57 6.66 -13.97 3.87
C ILE A 57 7.97 -13.19 3.88
N THR A 58 9.03 -13.84 3.41
CA THR A 58 10.39 -13.34 3.41
C THR A 58 10.98 -13.45 2.02
N PHE A 59 12.08 -12.76 1.78
CA PHE A 59 12.87 -12.91 0.57
C PHE A 59 14.37 -13.01 0.89
N ASN A 60 15.08 -13.74 0.07
CA ASN A 60 16.54 -13.87 0.17
C ASN A 60 17.20 -12.80 -0.67
N VAL A 61 18.16 -12.08 -0.10
CA VAL A 61 19.02 -11.16 -0.83
C VAL A 61 20.20 -11.95 -1.39
N TYR A 62 20.21 -12.15 -2.71
CA TYR A 62 21.34 -12.76 -3.41
C TYR A 62 22.51 -11.76 -3.42
N GLY A 63 23.65 -12.15 -2.83
CA GLY A 63 24.87 -11.35 -2.89
C GLY A 63 25.54 -11.01 -1.56
N ASP A 64 24.82 -11.03 -0.45
CA ASP A 64 25.43 -11.03 0.87
C ASP A 64 25.62 -12.47 1.34
N GLY A 65 26.87 -12.87 1.56
CA GLY A 65 27.29 -14.25 1.81
C GLY A 65 26.68 -14.98 3.03
N ASP A 66 25.72 -14.37 3.71
CA ASP A 66 25.07 -14.95 4.90
C ASP A 66 23.60 -15.36 4.67
N GLY A 67 23.05 -15.21 3.46
CA GLY A 67 21.69 -15.69 3.17
C GLY A 67 20.62 -15.15 4.13
N ALA A 68 20.78 -13.90 4.60
CA ALA A 68 19.86 -13.31 5.57
C ALA A 68 18.45 -13.16 4.96
N GLU A 69 17.49 -13.88 5.53
CA GLU A 69 16.09 -13.68 5.21
C GLU A 69 15.65 -12.30 5.67
N ARG A 70 15.06 -11.54 4.74
CA ARG A 70 14.44 -10.24 5.04
C ARG A 70 12.94 -10.35 4.89
N LEU A 71 12.21 -9.72 5.81
CA LEU A 71 10.76 -9.58 5.68
C LEU A 71 10.41 -8.74 4.46
N ILE A 72 9.36 -9.15 3.75
CA ILE A 72 8.75 -8.29 2.73
C ILE A 72 8.10 -7.11 3.45
N PRO A 73 8.47 -5.85 3.13
CA PRO A 73 7.90 -4.69 3.79
C PRO A 73 6.39 -4.64 3.60
N PHE A 74 5.66 -4.47 4.69
CA PHE A 74 4.21 -4.29 4.66
C PHE A 74 3.87 -2.83 4.93
N ASP A 75 3.16 -2.19 4.00
CA ASP A 75 2.65 -0.84 4.19
C ASP A 75 1.32 -0.89 4.94
N SER A 76 1.27 -0.27 6.12
CA SER A 76 0.07 -0.19 6.93
C SER A 76 -0.98 0.79 6.40
N ILE A 77 -0.60 1.63 5.41
CA ILE A 77 -1.51 2.54 4.72
C ILE A 77 -2.02 1.85 3.46
N PRO A 78 -3.31 1.46 3.40
CA PRO A 78 -3.84 0.77 2.23
C PRO A 78 -3.96 1.70 1.03
N ARG A 79 -3.72 1.16 -0.15
CA ARG A 79 -4.14 1.80 -1.40
C ARG A 79 -5.62 1.53 -1.62
N ILE A 80 -6.41 2.58 -1.72
CA ILE A 80 -7.86 2.48 -1.93
C ILE A 80 -8.15 2.79 -3.38
N ILE A 81 -8.66 1.80 -4.09
CA ILE A 81 -9.05 1.92 -5.50
C ILE A 81 -10.56 1.97 -5.57
N PRO A 82 -11.17 3.05 -6.08
CA PRO A 82 -12.62 3.12 -6.20
C PRO A 82 -13.14 2.10 -7.23
N ALA A 83 -14.39 1.65 -7.04
CA ALA A 83 -14.98 0.59 -7.85
C ALA A 83 -14.93 0.88 -9.35
N GLN A 84 -15.17 2.10 -9.77
CA GLN A 84 -15.12 2.50 -11.18
C GLN A 84 -13.71 2.36 -11.77
N GLU A 85 -12.68 2.77 -11.04
CA GLU A 85 -11.28 2.61 -11.46
C GLU A 85 -10.89 1.14 -11.49
N TRP A 86 -11.30 0.36 -10.49
CA TRP A 86 -11.06 -1.08 -10.47
C TRP A 86 -11.69 -1.80 -11.66
N GLN A 87 -12.90 -1.47 -12.04
CA GLN A 87 -13.54 -2.05 -13.24
C GLN A 87 -12.73 -1.78 -14.52
N HIS A 88 -12.20 -0.58 -14.65
CA HIS A 88 -11.33 -0.22 -15.78
C HIS A 88 -10.03 -1.02 -15.77
N LEU A 89 -9.36 -1.12 -14.62
CA LEU A 89 -8.13 -1.88 -14.44
C LEU A 89 -8.35 -3.38 -14.68
N ASP A 90 -9.39 -3.97 -14.10
CA ASP A 90 -9.73 -5.38 -14.26
C ASP A 90 -9.96 -5.75 -15.73
N LYS A 91 -10.71 -4.94 -16.45
CA LYS A 91 -10.93 -5.13 -17.88
C LYS A 91 -9.63 -5.10 -18.68
N GLY A 92 -8.76 -4.13 -18.40
CA GLY A 92 -7.48 -4.01 -19.07
C GLY A 92 -6.52 -5.15 -18.75
N ILE A 93 -6.46 -5.59 -17.50
CA ILE A 93 -5.63 -6.72 -17.07
C ILE A 93 -6.09 -8.01 -17.70
N ARG A 94 -7.40 -8.30 -17.69
CA ARG A 94 -7.97 -9.51 -18.32
C ARG A 94 -7.69 -9.57 -19.82
N GLN A 95 -7.81 -8.44 -20.51
CA GLN A 95 -7.48 -8.36 -21.93
C GLN A 95 -6.01 -8.74 -22.20
N ARG A 96 -5.10 -8.19 -21.41
CA ARG A 96 -3.65 -8.44 -21.57
C ARG A 96 -3.29 -9.88 -21.24
N VAL A 97 -3.82 -10.42 -20.17
CA VAL A 97 -3.60 -11.83 -19.79
C VAL A 97 -4.12 -12.76 -20.88
N THR A 98 -5.32 -12.50 -21.44
CA THR A 98 -5.86 -13.28 -22.55
C THR A 98 -4.96 -13.23 -23.79
N ALA A 99 -4.46 -12.04 -24.14
CA ALA A 99 -3.55 -11.87 -25.27
C ALA A 99 -2.21 -12.60 -25.08
N LEU A 100 -1.67 -12.60 -23.87
CA LEU A 100 -0.41 -13.29 -23.55
C LEU A 100 -0.54 -14.82 -23.53
N ASN A 101 -1.73 -15.34 -23.28
CA ASN A 101 -2.03 -16.79 -23.26
C ASN A 101 -2.60 -17.32 -24.57
N ALA A 102 -2.68 -16.49 -25.58
CA ALA A 102 -3.18 -16.86 -26.91
C ALA A 102 -2.14 -17.67 -27.71
#